data_1c2d2e55019eacbfcc5eb7dbb7889734
#
_entry.id   1c2d2e55019eacbfcc5eb7dbb7889734
#
_cell.length_a   1.000
_cell.length_b   1.000
_cell.length_c   1.000
_cell.angle_alpha   90.00
_cell.angle_beta   90.00
_cell.angle_gamma   90.00
#
_symmetry.space_group_name_H-M   'P 1'
#
loop_
_entity.id
_entity.type
_entity.pdbx_description
1 polymer ?
#
loop_
_entity_poly.entity_id
_entity_poly.type
_entity_poly.pdbx_seq_one_letter_code
_entity_poly.pdbx_strand_id
1 'polypeptide(L)'
;MTEPAHANIDEGNSSSGVSTPSSAKTSDVQLEVDTLIIGAGPAGAALACFLASHGIKGLMVSRAPTNADTPRAHITNAAALECLRDIGLEDAIKNLGTKNEKFMKHTRWCYSMAGREYARIYSWGNDPARKGDYERASPCKHVDLPQTLLEPVLVRHAALNGFSCRFDTDFVSYVDEGTHVVTTLRDRLTGAAYAVRSRFLFGADGARSRVQRQLGLPLVEKPQQGLAINVLVRADLSHLMEARPGNLHWVFQPDREHPAFGWQAVVRMVKPWTEWMFIMFPDPAVGAAGAEHVTQEQYLARVREMIGDDTPAEIVNISKWFINETYAEAYSAGNVFCLGDAVHRHPPFNGLGSNTCIQDAFNLAWKAAYVLRGRAGPALLASFSAERQPVGKGVVTRANDGFREHFAVWDALGLVLPTPAARAAAVAELEADTPAGRERRARFQRAVAATGREFHALGIEMNQSYANSAAVVRDDEGVTGDDGLAGSGVDTELVYVPSTFPGRRLPHVWLGRAVPDDVVSTVDLAGKGRFALFTGIGGVDAWERAAKAAEKALRIEVRVVSIGYGCEFEDPYFEWARLRGVEEDGCVLVRPDRFVAWRADGVRGDEEARLGRVLRRVLARE
;
A
#
# COMPACT_ATOMS: atom_id res chain seq x y z
N MET A 1 1.10 25.56 34.16
CA MET A 1 0.89 26.93 33.70
C MET A 1 2.03 27.25 32.76
N THR A 2 1.86 27.07 31.50
CA THR A 2 2.55 27.68 30.34
C THR A 2 1.84 27.11 29.11
N GLU A 3 1.21 27.99 28.37
CA GLU A 3 0.46 27.69 27.14
C GLU A 3 1.38 27.11 26.06
N PRO A 4 0.91 26.19 25.22
CA PRO A 4 1.60 25.82 24.00
C PRO A 4 1.21 26.78 22.87
N ALA A 5 2.22 27.28 22.18
CA ALA A 5 2.13 28.23 21.08
C ALA A 5 1.32 27.72 19.88
N HIS A 6 0.36 28.52 19.46
CA HIS A 6 -0.38 28.37 18.21
C HIS A 6 0.54 28.54 16.99
N ALA A 7 0.54 27.58 16.08
CA ALA A 7 1.15 27.73 14.77
C ALA A 7 0.20 28.48 13.85
N ASN A 8 0.50 29.74 13.57
CA ASN A 8 -0.19 30.57 12.56
C ASN A 8 0.07 30.04 11.15
N ILE A 9 -1.02 29.96 10.38
CA ILE A 9 -0.97 29.80 8.92
C ILE A 9 -0.86 31.23 8.35
N ASP A 10 0.35 31.63 7.93
CA ASP A 10 0.55 32.88 7.19
C ASP A 10 0.35 32.62 5.69
N GLU A 11 -0.74 33.15 5.14
CA GLU A 11 -0.88 33.44 3.72
C GLU A 11 -0.26 34.83 3.45
N GLY A 12 0.99 34.85 3.09
CA GLY A 12 1.70 36.05 2.67
C GLY A 12 2.21 35.93 1.24
N ASN A 13 1.41 36.44 0.30
CA ASN A 13 1.83 36.67 -1.07
C ASN A 13 2.73 37.91 -1.10
N SER A 14 4.04 37.73 -1.20
CA SER A 14 4.98 38.80 -1.58
C SER A 14 6.03 38.26 -2.54
N SER A 15 5.94 38.75 -3.77
CA SER A 15 6.98 38.64 -4.80
C SER A 15 8.28 39.30 -4.29
N SER A 16 9.23 38.49 -3.90
CA SER A 16 10.61 38.93 -3.71
C SER A 16 11.54 37.87 -4.29
N GLY A 17 12.52 38.32 -5.05
CA GLY A 17 13.43 37.57 -5.91
C GLY A 17 13.99 36.31 -5.24
N VAL A 18 13.78 35.19 -5.95
CA VAL A 18 14.41 33.92 -5.60
C VAL A 18 15.89 34.02 -5.91
N SER A 19 16.70 34.30 -4.88
CA SER A 19 18.13 34.01 -4.95
C SER A 19 18.29 32.49 -5.03
N THR A 20 18.75 31.99 -6.16
CA THR A 20 19.19 30.58 -6.31
C THR A 20 20.15 30.22 -5.17
N PRO A 21 19.88 29.15 -4.40
CA PRO A 21 20.84 28.70 -3.39
C PRO A 21 22.14 28.30 -4.11
N SER A 22 23.27 28.81 -3.64
CA SER A 22 24.59 28.41 -4.07
C SER A 22 24.69 26.88 -4.00
N SER A 23 24.97 26.23 -5.14
CA SER A 23 25.22 24.79 -5.18
C SER A 23 26.38 24.45 -4.26
N ALA A 24 26.14 23.56 -3.28
CA ALA A 24 27.20 23.03 -2.44
C ALA A 24 28.27 22.41 -3.35
N LYS A 25 29.51 22.91 -3.24
CA LYS A 25 30.63 22.33 -4.00
C LYS A 25 30.97 20.96 -3.41
N THR A 26 31.48 20.05 -4.22
CA THR A 26 31.93 18.69 -3.86
C THR A 26 32.89 18.67 -2.64
N SER A 27 33.53 19.80 -2.33
CA SER A 27 34.44 20.00 -1.17
C SER A 27 33.73 20.04 0.18
N ASP A 28 32.39 20.16 0.24
CA ASP A 28 31.64 20.39 1.48
C ASP A 28 30.88 19.13 1.96
N VAL A 29 31.16 17.95 1.37
CA VAL A 29 30.54 16.68 1.75
C VAL A 29 31.03 16.24 3.13
N GLN A 30 30.12 16.18 4.11
CA GLN A 30 30.38 15.75 5.48
C GLN A 30 30.06 14.28 5.74
N LEU A 31 29.25 13.65 4.88
CA LEU A 31 28.83 12.26 5.04
C LEU A 31 28.71 11.58 3.67
N GLU A 32 29.17 10.34 3.59
CA GLU A 32 29.02 9.48 2.43
C GLU A 32 28.31 8.19 2.79
N VAL A 33 27.29 7.81 2.00
CA VAL A 33 26.45 6.62 2.20
C VAL A 33 26.13 5.99 0.85
N ASP A 34 25.80 4.68 0.83
CA ASP A 34 25.35 4.03 -0.40
C ASP A 34 24.03 4.63 -0.88
N THR A 35 23.10 4.86 0.06
CA THR A 35 21.75 5.32 -0.23
C THR A 35 21.28 6.35 0.78
N LEU A 36 20.54 7.37 0.28
CA LEU A 36 19.88 8.37 1.12
C LEU A 36 18.38 8.33 0.86
N ILE A 37 17.59 8.20 1.93
CA ILE A 37 16.12 8.19 1.90
C ILE A 37 15.59 9.45 2.59
N ILE A 38 14.77 10.22 1.89
CA ILE A 38 14.08 11.40 2.43
C ILE A 38 12.65 10.99 2.77
N GLY A 39 12.35 10.92 4.06
CA GLY A 39 11.07 10.51 4.64
C GLY A 39 11.14 9.15 5.35
N ALA A 40 10.69 9.11 6.61
CA ALA A 40 10.63 7.92 7.47
C ALA A 40 9.19 7.38 7.64
N GLY A 41 8.28 7.74 6.72
CA GLY A 41 6.93 7.16 6.62
C GLY A 41 6.95 5.73 6.06
N PRO A 42 5.77 5.10 5.83
CA PRO A 42 5.68 3.70 5.43
C PRO A 42 6.54 3.35 4.20
N ALA A 43 6.59 4.23 3.18
CA ALA A 43 7.38 4.01 1.97
C ALA A 43 8.89 4.00 2.24
N GLY A 44 9.40 5.05 2.91
CA GLY A 44 10.83 5.19 3.17
C GLY A 44 11.35 4.19 4.20
N ALA A 45 10.59 3.95 5.28
CA ALA A 45 10.97 2.99 6.30
C ALA A 45 10.95 1.54 5.78
N ALA A 46 9.95 1.17 4.94
CA ALA A 46 9.93 -0.12 4.28
C ALA A 46 11.11 -0.28 3.30
N LEU A 47 11.42 0.77 2.52
CA LEU A 47 12.58 0.76 1.61
C LEU A 47 13.89 0.55 2.39
N ALA A 48 14.07 1.23 3.52
CA ALA A 48 15.23 1.04 4.39
C ALA A 48 15.32 -0.42 4.90
N CYS A 49 14.19 -1.01 5.33
CA CYS A 49 14.14 -2.42 5.74
C CYS A 49 14.56 -3.36 4.62
N PHE A 50 14.02 -3.19 3.42
CA PHE A 50 14.31 -4.08 2.29
C PHE A 50 15.73 -3.88 1.76
N LEU A 51 16.26 -2.66 1.69
CA LEU A 51 17.66 -2.42 1.36
C LEU A 51 18.60 -3.06 2.39
N ALA A 52 18.28 -2.94 3.68
CA ALA A 52 19.02 -3.57 4.76
C ALA A 52 19.03 -5.11 4.65
N SER A 53 17.90 -5.73 4.29
CA SER A 53 17.83 -7.18 4.07
C SER A 53 18.73 -7.66 2.91
N HIS A 54 18.99 -6.79 1.96
CA HIS A 54 19.98 -6.96 0.91
C HIS A 54 21.40 -6.57 1.36
N GLY A 55 21.62 -6.23 2.65
CA GLY A 55 22.92 -5.80 3.19
C GLY A 55 23.43 -4.47 2.65
N ILE A 56 22.54 -3.61 2.13
CA ILE A 56 22.85 -2.23 1.77
C ILE A 56 22.68 -1.36 3.02
N LYS A 57 23.63 -0.48 3.25
CA LYS A 57 23.60 0.48 4.37
C LYS A 57 23.22 1.86 3.82
N GLY A 58 22.63 2.69 4.67
CA GLY A 58 22.23 4.02 4.26
C GLY A 58 21.78 4.93 5.39
N LEU A 59 21.38 6.13 4.99
CA LEU A 59 20.80 7.12 5.88
C LEU A 59 19.35 7.38 5.46
N MET A 60 18.44 7.32 6.43
CA MET A 60 17.06 7.77 6.29
C MET A 60 16.87 9.03 7.14
N VAL A 61 16.26 10.07 6.59
CA VAL A 61 16.00 11.32 7.31
C VAL A 61 14.53 11.69 7.28
N SER A 62 14.04 12.32 8.33
CA SER A 62 12.68 12.83 8.44
C SER A 62 12.67 14.24 9.01
N ARG A 63 11.85 15.12 8.43
CA ARG A 63 11.61 16.44 8.98
C ARG A 63 10.79 16.42 10.28
N ALA A 64 10.01 15.35 10.50
CA ALA A 64 9.26 15.18 11.73
C ALA A 64 10.20 14.88 12.91
N PRO A 65 9.84 15.24 14.15
CA PRO A 65 10.65 14.95 15.33
C PRO A 65 10.60 13.46 15.71
N THR A 66 9.60 12.73 15.22
CA THR A 66 9.37 11.31 15.53
C THR A 66 8.55 10.65 14.41
N ASN A 67 8.17 9.39 14.60
CA ASN A 67 7.21 8.69 13.76
C ASN A 67 5.83 9.37 13.80
N ALA A 68 4.91 8.94 12.93
CA ALA A 68 3.56 9.48 12.87
C ALA A 68 2.87 9.45 14.24
N ASP A 69 2.30 10.58 14.63
CA ASP A 69 1.49 10.77 15.84
C ASP A 69 -0.02 10.59 15.59
N THR A 70 -0.41 10.51 14.32
CA THR A 70 -1.79 10.35 13.88
C THR A 70 -1.95 9.04 13.11
N PRO A 71 -2.94 8.19 13.45
CA PRO A 71 -3.19 6.93 12.75
C PRO A 71 -3.86 7.21 11.39
N ARG A 72 -3.07 7.36 10.34
CA ARG A 72 -3.56 7.67 8.98
C ARG A 72 -3.99 6.41 8.24
N ALA A 73 -3.02 5.53 7.93
CA ALA A 73 -3.29 4.23 7.35
C ALA A 73 -3.50 3.18 8.44
N HIS A 74 -4.31 2.16 8.15
CA HIS A 74 -4.66 1.12 9.10
C HIS A 74 -4.55 -0.28 8.54
N ILE A 75 -5.17 -0.53 7.37
CA ILE A 75 -5.22 -1.88 6.82
C ILE A 75 -3.89 -2.22 6.18
N THR A 76 -3.28 -3.32 6.64
CA THR A 76 -2.18 -3.98 5.95
C THR A 76 -2.75 -5.22 5.28
N ASN A 77 -2.77 -5.23 3.94
CA ASN A 77 -3.35 -6.31 3.15
C ASN A 77 -2.35 -7.47 2.94
N ALA A 78 -2.85 -8.57 2.39
CA ALA A 78 -2.05 -9.76 2.18
C ALA A 78 -0.81 -9.52 1.30
N ALA A 79 -0.93 -8.75 0.23
CA ALA A 79 0.18 -8.46 -0.68
C ALA A 79 1.32 -7.68 -0.02
N ALA A 80 1.01 -6.69 0.83
CA ALA A 80 2.01 -5.96 1.59
C ALA A 80 2.61 -6.80 2.72
N LEU A 81 1.78 -7.62 3.39
CA LEU A 81 2.26 -8.55 4.42
C LEU A 81 3.22 -9.59 3.86
N GLU A 82 3.01 -10.09 2.65
CA GLU A 82 3.97 -10.98 2.01
C GLU A 82 5.34 -10.31 1.79
N CYS A 83 5.38 -9.00 1.44
CA CYS A 83 6.64 -8.26 1.36
C CYS A 83 7.34 -8.20 2.73
N LEU A 84 6.58 -7.95 3.81
CA LEU A 84 7.12 -7.88 5.18
C LEU A 84 7.46 -9.26 5.75
N ARG A 85 6.73 -10.31 5.34
CA ARG A 85 7.04 -11.72 5.62
C ARG A 85 8.40 -12.11 5.05
N ASP A 86 8.80 -11.58 3.91
CA ASP A 86 10.10 -11.83 3.27
C ASP A 86 11.28 -11.51 4.19
N ILE A 87 11.14 -10.50 5.02
CA ILE A 87 12.17 -10.04 5.96
C ILE A 87 11.87 -10.40 7.43
N GLY A 88 10.91 -11.31 7.66
CA GLY A 88 10.57 -11.82 8.99
C GLY A 88 9.78 -10.88 9.89
N LEU A 89 9.10 -9.88 9.33
CA LEU A 89 8.31 -8.90 10.11
C LEU A 89 6.82 -9.26 10.26
N GLU A 90 6.32 -10.29 9.59
CA GLU A 90 4.90 -10.63 9.62
C GLU A 90 4.37 -10.87 11.04
N ASP A 91 5.07 -11.67 11.84
CA ASP A 91 4.63 -12.02 13.20
C ASP A 91 4.62 -10.81 14.13
N ALA A 92 5.62 -9.94 14.04
CA ALA A 92 5.66 -8.69 14.81
C ALA A 92 4.45 -7.80 14.48
N ILE A 93 4.09 -7.70 13.20
CA ILE A 93 2.94 -6.93 12.72
C ILE A 93 1.63 -7.56 13.17
N LYS A 94 1.47 -8.87 13.03
CA LYS A 94 0.28 -9.60 13.48
C LYS A 94 0.06 -9.50 15.00
N ASN A 95 1.13 -9.45 15.77
CA ASN A 95 1.04 -9.37 17.23
C ASN A 95 0.66 -7.97 17.72
N LEU A 96 1.06 -6.92 16.99
CA LEU A 96 0.71 -5.53 17.31
C LEU A 96 -0.63 -5.12 16.73
N GLY A 97 -1.01 -5.69 15.60
CA GLY A 97 -2.23 -5.34 14.91
C GLY A 97 -3.47 -6.06 15.44
N THR A 98 -4.61 -5.53 15.09
CA THR A 98 -5.90 -6.16 15.34
C THR A 98 -6.14 -7.26 14.31
N LYS A 99 -6.35 -8.48 14.80
CA LYS A 99 -6.61 -9.66 13.95
C LYS A 99 -8.06 -9.69 13.48
N ASN A 100 -8.24 -10.20 12.29
CA ASN A 100 -9.40 -10.08 11.44
C ASN A 100 -10.74 -10.53 12.07
N GLU A 101 -10.77 -11.65 12.76
CA GLU A 101 -12.05 -12.38 12.99
C GLU A 101 -13.00 -11.72 13.98
N LYS A 102 -12.54 -10.94 14.96
CA LYS A 102 -13.39 -10.35 16.00
C LYS A 102 -13.71 -8.87 15.77
N PHE A 103 -12.72 -8.07 15.34
CA PHE A 103 -12.83 -6.61 15.36
C PHE A 103 -13.08 -6.00 13.98
N MET A 104 -12.67 -6.67 12.90
CA MET A 104 -12.70 -6.17 11.52
C MET A 104 -13.85 -6.75 10.67
N LYS A 105 -14.83 -7.39 11.30
CA LYS A 105 -15.82 -8.23 10.61
C LYS A 105 -16.74 -7.46 9.69
N HIS A 106 -17.18 -6.26 10.08
CA HIS A 106 -18.20 -5.52 9.35
C HIS A 106 -17.84 -4.05 9.15
N THR A 107 -18.31 -3.52 8.04
CA THR A 107 -18.59 -2.09 7.86
C THR A 107 -20.08 -1.86 8.00
N ARG A 108 -20.47 -0.78 8.68
CA ARG A 108 -21.86 -0.48 9.04
C ARG A 108 -22.26 0.92 8.58
N TRP A 109 -23.53 1.07 8.20
CA TRP A 109 -24.20 2.35 8.02
C TRP A 109 -25.22 2.50 9.14
N CYS A 110 -25.13 3.56 9.92
CA CYS A 110 -25.95 3.74 11.11
C CYS A 110 -26.32 5.20 11.34
N TYR A 111 -27.36 5.43 12.12
CA TYR A 111 -27.78 6.76 12.57
C TYR A 111 -26.77 7.38 13.54
N SER A 112 -26.33 6.58 14.51
CA SER A 112 -25.22 6.85 15.42
C SER A 112 -24.58 5.53 15.83
N MET A 113 -23.47 5.55 16.56
CA MET A 113 -22.83 4.31 17.02
C MET A 113 -23.77 3.48 17.92
N ALA A 114 -24.52 4.14 18.81
CA ALA A 114 -25.52 3.53 19.66
C ALA A 114 -26.89 3.34 18.98
N GLY A 115 -27.15 4.07 17.90
CA GLY A 115 -28.45 4.19 17.28
C GLY A 115 -28.77 3.07 16.26
N ARG A 116 -29.83 3.36 15.50
CA ARG A 116 -30.35 2.48 14.45
C ARG A 116 -29.26 2.16 13.41
N GLU A 117 -29.22 0.90 13.00
CA GLU A 117 -28.40 0.45 11.87
C GLU A 117 -29.27 0.39 10.61
N TYR A 118 -28.78 1.02 9.53
CA TYR A 118 -29.41 0.99 8.21
C TYR A 118 -28.99 -0.22 7.39
N ALA A 119 -27.69 -0.54 7.43
CA ALA A 119 -27.10 -1.67 6.70
C ALA A 119 -25.75 -2.08 7.31
N ARG A 120 -25.31 -3.29 6.99
CA ARG A 120 -23.94 -3.76 7.19
C ARG A 120 -23.51 -4.67 6.05
N ILE A 121 -22.20 -4.71 5.80
CA ILE A 121 -21.57 -5.71 4.95
C ILE A 121 -20.38 -6.32 5.66
N TYR A 122 -19.98 -7.51 5.26
CA TYR A 122 -18.68 -8.05 5.63
C TYR A 122 -17.57 -7.23 5.00
N SER A 123 -16.44 -7.12 5.68
CA SER A 123 -15.29 -6.34 5.20
C SER A 123 -13.96 -7.08 5.38
N TRP A 124 -12.96 -6.68 4.64
CA TRP A 124 -11.57 -7.11 4.74
C TRP A 124 -11.39 -8.65 4.68
N GLY A 125 -12.02 -9.31 3.71
CA GLY A 125 -11.94 -10.75 3.52
C GLY A 125 -12.77 -11.61 4.48
N ASN A 126 -13.65 -11.01 5.30
CA ASN A 126 -14.49 -11.76 6.26
C ASN A 126 -15.83 -12.23 5.70
N ASP A 127 -16.16 -11.94 4.45
CA ASP A 127 -17.35 -12.47 3.82
C ASP A 127 -17.26 -14.01 3.74
N PRO A 128 -18.20 -14.76 4.40
CA PRO A 128 -18.18 -16.22 4.35
C PRO A 128 -18.20 -16.79 2.91
N ALA A 129 -18.81 -16.08 1.96
CA ALA A 129 -18.85 -16.50 0.57
C ALA A 129 -17.51 -16.31 -0.16
N ARG A 130 -16.62 -15.45 0.35
CA ARG A 130 -15.37 -15.07 -0.29
C ARG A 130 -14.10 -15.36 0.52
N LYS A 131 -14.25 -15.75 1.78
CA LYS A 131 -13.11 -16.02 2.68
C LYS A 131 -12.10 -17.01 2.07
N GLY A 132 -12.59 -18.06 1.41
CA GLY A 132 -11.75 -19.04 0.73
C GLY A 132 -10.95 -18.47 -0.43
N ASP A 133 -11.40 -17.39 -1.08
CA ASP A 133 -10.64 -16.73 -2.15
C ASP A 133 -9.39 -16.04 -1.58
N TYR A 134 -9.53 -15.39 -0.42
CA TYR A 134 -8.40 -14.77 0.28
C TYR A 134 -7.41 -15.80 0.81
N GLU A 135 -7.90 -16.91 1.36
CA GLU A 135 -7.05 -18.00 1.88
C GLU A 135 -6.28 -18.73 0.78
N ARG A 136 -6.86 -18.83 -0.44
CA ARG A 136 -6.16 -19.36 -1.63
C ARG A 136 -5.21 -18.36 -2.27
N ALA A 137 -5.43 -17.06 -2.09
CA ALA A 137 -4.61 -16.03 -2.72
C ALA A 137 -3.25 -15.82 -2.03
N SER A 138 -3.17 -16.05 -0.72
CA SER A 138 -2.00 -15.72 0.08
C SER A 138 -1.93 -16.51 1.39
N PRO A 139 -0.73 -16.82 1.90
CA PRO A 139 -0.56 -17.34 3.25
C PRO A 139 -0.80 -16.27 4.33
N CYS A 140 -0.91 -15.00 3.93
CA CYS A 140 -1.10 -13.86 4.81
C CYS A 140 -2.57 -13.42 4.83
N LYS A 141 -3.04 -12.94 5.99
CA LYS A 141 -4.40 -12.38 6.17
C LYS A 141 -4.29 -10.89 6.48
N HIS A 142 -5.32 -10.12 6.14
CA HIS A 142 -5.41 -8.70 6.49
C HIS A 142 -5.22 -8.46 8.00
N VAL A 143 -4.53 -7.38 8.34
CA VAL A 143 -4.32 -6.93 9.71
C VAL A 143 -4.68 -5.45 9.79
N ASP A 144 -5.45 -5.04 10.80
CA ASP A 144 -5.67 -3.62 11.12
C ASP A 144 -4.52 -3.15 12.02
N LEU A 145 -3.55 -2.47 11.43
CA LEU A 145 -2.38 -1.94 12.12
C LEU A 145 -2.24 -0.46 11.83
N PRO A 146 -2.56 0.43 12.78
CA PRO A 146 -2.39 1.86 12.61
C PRO A 146 -0.96 2.24 12.22
N GLN A 147 -0.81 3.23 11.36
CA GLN A 147 0.49 3.74 10.91
C GLN A 147 1.40 4.12 12.10
N THR A 148 0.83 4.62 13.18
CA THR A 148 1.53 4.95 14.43
C THR A 148 2.19 3.75 15.11
N LEU A 149 1.77 2.53 14.79
CA LEU A 149 2.39 1.28 15.25
C LEU A 149 3.27 0.64 14.17
N LEU A 150 2.92 0.79 12.90
CA LEU A 150 3.69 0.24 11.78
C LEU A 150 5.06 0.92 11.63
N GLU A 151 5.09 2.26 11.62
CA GLU A 151 6.34 3.01 11.40
C GLU A 151 7.43 2.70 12.43
N PRO A 152 7.17 2.66 13.75
CA PRO A 152 8.19 2.29 14.74
C PRO A 152 8.78 0.90 14.51
N VAL A 153 7.97 -0.07 14.06
CA VAL A 153 8.45 -1.43 13.74
C VAL A 153 9.43 -1.39 12.58
N LEU A 154 9.05 -0.68 11.50
CA LEU A 154 9.89 -0.57 10.31
C LEU A 154 11.19 0.21 10.60
N VAL A 155 11.11 1.36 11.26
CA VAL A 155 12.29 2.18 11.60
C VAL A 155 13.23 1.42 12.51
N ARG A 156 12.70 0.73 13.54
CA ARG A 156 13.50 -0.12 14.42
C ARG A 156 14.18 -1.25 13.65
N HIS A 157 13.45 -1.96 12.80
CA HIS A 157 14.02 -3.05 12.00
C HIS A 157 15.14 -2.55 11.07
N ALA A 158 14.93 -1.44 10.38
CA ALA A 158 15.94 -0.82 9.53
C ALA A 158 17.20 -0.45 10.34
N ALA A 159 17.03 0.19 11.51
CA ALA A 159 18.13 0.60 12.38
C ALA A 159 18.95 -0.58 12.90
N LEU A 160 18.28 -1.67 13.32
CA LEU A 160 18.95 -2.90 13.77
C LEU A 160 19.73 -3.61 12.65
N ASN A 161 19.40 -3.34 11.39
CA ASN A 161 20.02 -3.97 10.22
C ASN A 161 20.94 -3.01 9.43
N GLY A 162 21.37 -1.91 10.03
CA GLY A 162 22.47 -1.07 9.52
C GLY A 162 22.05 0.21 8.79
N PHE A 163 20.77 0.61 8.86
CA PHE A 163 20.33 1.93 8.42
C PHE A 163 20.35 2.93 9.58
N SER A 164 21.00 4.08 9.38
CA SER A 164 20.87 5.21 10.30
C SER A 164 19.57 5.95 10.04
N CYS A 165 18.89 6.40 11.11
CA CYS A 165 17.71 7.26 10.99
C CYS A 165 17.94 8.57 11.74
N ARG A 166 17.67 9.72 11.09
CA ARG A 166 17.73 11.06 11.69
C ARG A 166 16.40 11.76 11.53
N PHE A 167 15.75 12.00 12.64
CA PHE A 167 14.58 12.87 12.74
C PHE A 167 15.01 14.34 12.78
N ASP A 168 14.07 15.27 12.81
CA ASP A 168 14.33 16.73 12.79
C ASP A 168 15.33 17.17 11.71
N THR A 169 15.28 16.54 10.55
CA THR A 169 16.20 16.80 9.43
C THR A 169 15.42 17.14 8.16
N ASP A 170 15.57 18.38 7.72
CA ASP A 170 14.95 18.87 6.48
C ASP A 170 15.82 18.56 5.27
N PHE A 171 15.17 18.07 4.21
CA PHE A 171 15.73 18.11 2.86
C PHE A 171 15.68 19.55 2.33
N VAL A 172 16.80 20.05 1.83
CA VAL A 172 16.91 21.39 1.23
C VAL A 172 16.93 21.30 -0.30
N SER A 173 17.93 20.60 -0.85
CA SER A 173 18.13 20.44 -2.30
C SER A 173 19.05 19.26 -2.59
N TYR A 174 19.17 18.89 -3.87
CA TYR A 174 20.20 17.95 -4.35
C TYR A 174 20.79 18.39 -5.67
N VAL A 175 21.95 17.80 -6.02
CA VAL A 175 22.55 17.83 -7.34
C VAL A 175 22.85 16.39 -7.74
N ASP A 176 22.33 15.94 -8.89
CA ASP A 176 22.67 14.64 -9.48
C ASP A 176 23.87 14.85 -10.41
N GLU A 177 25.04 14.32 -10.02
CA GLU A 177 26.29 14.44 -10.79
C GLU A 177 26.48 13.25 -11.77
N GLY A 178 25.42 12.46 -12.00
CA GLY A 178 25.40 11.31 -12.91
C GLY A 178 26.03 10.04 -12.32
N THR A 179 27.08 10.14 -11.52
CA THR A 179 27.69 9.02 -10.82
C THR A 179 27.21 8.88 -9.38
N HIS A 180 26.79 9.97 -8.78
CA HIS A 180 26.28 10.07 -7.41
C HIS A 180 25.41 11.32 -7.26
N VAL A 181 24.70 11.41 -6.15
CA VAL A 181 23.87 12.56 -5.79
C VAL A 181 24.45 13.23 -4.55
N VAL A 182 24.65 14.55 -4.60
CA VAL A 182 25.02 15.38 -3.47
C VAL A 182 23.76 16.07 -2.94
N THR A 183 23.34 15.74 -1.73
CA THR A 183 22.11 16.24 -1.13
C THR A 183 22.43 17.17 0.03
N THR A 184 21.87 18.37 0.02
CA THR A 184 21.95 19.31 1.15
C THR A 184 20.80 19.05 2.11
N LEU A 185 21.13 18.76 3.36
CA LEU A 185 20.21 18.58 4.47
C LEU A 185 20.39 19.71 5.49
N ARG A 186 19.37 19.94 6.33
CA ARG A 186 19.42 20.89 7.43
C ARG A 186 18.91 20.24 8.72
N ASP A 187 19.72 20.24 9.73
CA ASP A 187 19.30 19.91 11.09
C ASP A 187 18.35 21.01 11.62
N ARG A 188 17.15 20.64 12.01
CA ARG A 188 16.11 21.60 12.43
C ARG A 188 16.32 22.14 13.83
N LEU A 189 17.03 21.41 14.69
CA LEU A 189 17.30 21.82 16.07
C LEU A 189 18.41 22.86 16.12
N THR A 190 19.45 22.68 15.33
CA THR A 190 20.64 23.58 15.32
C THR A 190 20.61 24.59 14.18
N GLY A 191 19.78 24.35 13.13
CA GLY A 191 19.78 25.13 11.89
C GLY A 191 20.97 24.83 10.95
N ALA A 192 21.91 23.97 11.36
CA ALA A 192 23.12 23.67 10.61
C ALA A 192 22.80 22.91 9.32
N ALA A 193 23.32 23.37 8.19
CA ALA A 193 23.24 22.67 6.92
C ALA A 193 24.49 21.81 6.73
N TYR A 194 24.31 20.64 6.11
CA TYR A 194 25.38 19.72 5.76
C TYR A 194 25.07 18.95 4.47
N ALA A 195 26.10 18.50 3.79
CA ALA A 195 25.96 17.77 2.53
C ALA A 195 26.21 16.27 2.74
N VAL A 196 25.37 15.47 2.10
CA VAL A 196 25.46 14.00 2.05
C VAL A 196 25.65 13.55 0.62
N ARG A 197 26.71 12.78 0.35
CA ARG A 197 26.91 12.08 -0.92
C ARG A 197 26.29 10.69 -0.86
N SER A 198 25.48 10.35 -1.85
CA SER A 198 24.93 8.99 -1.99
C SER A 198 24.95 8.53 -3.43
N ARG A 199 24.98 7.22 -3.67
CA ARG A 199 24.85 6.70 -5.02
C ARG A 199 23.44 6.91 -5.56
N PHE A 200 22.42 6.72 -4.71
CA PHE A 200 21.01 6.93 -5.03
C PHE A 200 20.33 7.80 -3.96
N LEU A 201 19.43 8.66 -4.42
CA LEU A 201 18.52 9.44 -3.59
C LEU A 201 17.09 8.92 -3.77
N PHE A 202 16.43 8.62 -2.66
CA PHE A 202 15.04 8.17 -2.64
C PHE A 202 14.14 9.19 -1.97
N GLY A 203 13.19 9.76 -2.72
CA GLY A 203 12.15 10.67 -2.25
C GLY A 203 10.92 9.91 -1.78
N ALA A 204 10.78 9.73 -0.47
CA ALA A 204 9.63 9.15 0.21
C ALA A 204 9.00 10.17 1.18
N ASP A 205 9.10 11.46 0.86
CA ASP A 205 8.77 12.62 1.70
C ASP A 205 7.30 13.04 1.59
N GLY A 206 6.43 12.12 1.12
CA GLY A 206 4.98 12.21 1.21
C GLY A 206 4.35 13.20 0.22
N ALA A 207 3.07 13.51 0.47
CA ALA A 207 2.22 14.26 -0.46
C ALA A 207 2.73 15.67 -0.82
N ARG A 208 3.60 16.27 -0.02
CA ARG A 208 4.24 17.57 -0.28
C ARG A 208 5.71 17.41 -0.64
N SER A 209 6.06 16.33 -1.33
CA SER A 209 7.44 15.97 -1.68
C SER A 209 8.20 17.15 -2.31
N ARG A 210 9.32 17.48 -1.68
CA ARG A 210 10.28 18.44 -2.24
C ARG A 210 11.21 17.77 -3.24
N VAL A 211 11.52 16.48 -3.03
CA VAL A 211 12.36 15.71 -3.95
C VAL A 211 11.66 15.59 -5.30
N GLN A 212 10.38 15.19 -5.32
CA GLN A 212 9.57 15.08 -6.54
C GLN A 212 9.49 16.42 -7.29
N ARG A 213 9.22 17.53 -6.55
CA ARG A 213 9.15 18.88 -7.16
C ARG A 213 10.47 19.30 -7.79
N GLN A 214 11.59 19.07 -7.11
CA GLN A 214 12.91 19.41 -7.65
C GLN A 214 13.28 18.51 -8.83
N LEU A 215 12.86 17.23 -8.81
CA LEU A 215 13.06 16.29 -9.92
C LEU A 215 12.24 16.68 -11.16
N GLY A 216 11.15 17.45 -10.97
CA GLY A 216 10.30 17.92 -12.06
C GLY A 216 9.45 16.81 -12.70
N LEU A 217 9.12 15.76 -11.95
CA LEU A 217 8.26 14.69 -12.48
C LEU A 217 6.86 15.25 -12.79
N PRO A 218 6.34 15.04 -14.03
CA PRO A 218 4.99 15.47 -14.38
C PRO A 218 3.95 14.78 -13.50
N LEU A 219 3.04 15.57 -12.94
CA LEU A 219 1.90 15.10 -12.16
C LEU A 219 0.61 15.26 -12.95
N VAL A 220 -0.20 14.21 -12.97
CA VAL A 220 -1.61 14.28 -13.37
C VAL A 220 -2.42 14.52 -12.10
N GLU A 221 -3.02 15.71 -12.00
CA GLU A 221 -3.79 16.13 -10.84
C GLU A 221 -5.21 16.48 -11.25
N LYS A 222 -6.20 15.98 -10.49
CA LYS A 222 -7.56 16.48 -10.58
C LYS A 222 -7.81 17.52 -9.48
N PRO A 223 -8.72 18.48 -9.69
CA PRO A 223 -9.09 19.45 -8.66
C PRO A 223 -9.43 18.77 -7.33
N GLN A 224 -9.14 19.45 -6.23
CA GLN A 224 -9.42 18.97 -4.88
C GLN A 224 -10.90 18.58 -4.75
N GLN A 225 -11.15 17.36 -4.27
CA GLN A 225 -12.49 16.77 -4.19
C GLN A 225 -13.19 17.01 -2.84
N GLY A 226 -12.62 17.82 -1.99
CA GLY A 226 -13.19 18.19 -0.69
C GLY A 226 -12.17 18.13 0.45
N LEU A 227 -12.60 18.68 1.59
CA LEU A 227 -11.88 18.64 2.85
C LEU A 227 -12.36 17.45 3.68
N ALA A 228 -11.45 16.77 4.37
CA ALA A 228 -11.75 15.83 5.42
C ALA A 228 -11.06 16.24 6.72
N ILE A 229 -11.75 16.05 7.84
CA ILE A 229 -11.31 16.43 9.18
C ILE A 229 -11.22 15.19 10.03
N ASN A 230 -10.01 14.83 10.43
CA ASN A 230 -9.76 13.73 11.34
C ASN A 230 -9.84 14.23 12.78
N VAL A 231 -10.74 13.67 13.57
CA VAL A 231 -10.86 13.91 15.01
C VAL A 231 -10.56 12.58 15.71
N LEU A 232 -9.37 12.47 16.30
CA LEU A 232 -8.96 11.30 17.07
C LEU A 232 -9.55 11.39 18.48
N VAL A 233 -10.29 10.37 18.87
CA VAL A 233 -11.11 10.35 20.08
C VAL A 233 -10.81 9.13 20.91
N ARG A 234 -10.66 9.31 22.21
CA ARG A 234 -10.68 8.24 23.20
C ARG A 234 -12.08 8.12 23.77
N ALA A 235 -12.72 6.96 23.54
CA ALA A 235 -14.04 6.61 24.06
C ALA A 235 -14.16 5.08 24.11
N ASP A 236 -14.62 4.53 25.24
CA ASP A 236 -14.86 3.09 25.35
C ASP A 236 -16.27 2.77 24.83
N LEU A 237 -16.33 2.24 23.61
CA LEU A 237 -17.55 1.80 22.95
C LEU A 237 -17.73 0.28 22.98
N SER A 238 -17.07 -0.42 23.90
CA SER A 238 -17.11 -1.89 24.01
C SER A 238 -18.54 -2.42 24.10
N HIS A 239 -19.38 -1.78 24.92
CA HIS A 239 -20.80 -2.14 25.11
C HIS A 239 -21.64 -2.07 23.82
N LEU A 240 -21.26 -1.18 22.88
CA LEU A 240 -21.92 -1.08 21.57
C LEU A 240 -21.38 -2.12 20.58
N MET A 241 -20.08 -2.42 20.67
CA MET A 241 -19.38 -3.24 19.68
C MET A 241 -19.48 -4.73 19.95
N GLU A 242 -19.74 -5.16 21.19
CA GLU A 242 -19.91 -6.59 21.54
C GLU A 242 -21.01 -7.25 20.72
N ALA A 243 -22.15 -6.59 20.57
CA ALA A 243 -23.28 -7.08 19.78
C ALA A 243 -23.16 -6.77 18.28
N ARG A 244 -22.34 -5.78 17.90
CA ARG A 244 -22.23 -5.26 16.53
C ARG A 244 -20.76 -5.05 16.12
N PRO A 245 -19.92 -6.10 16.12
CA PRO A 245 -18.49 -5.96 15.86
C PRO A 245 -18.22 -5.40 14.46
N GLY A 246 -17.32 -4.44 14.40
CA GLY A 246 -16.90 -3.79 13.17
C GLY A 246 -15.86 -2.72 13.45
N ASN A 247 -15.05 -2.39 12.45
CA ASN A 247 -13.99 -1.39 12.58
C ASN A 247 -14.25 -0.11 11.80
N LEU A 248 -15.32 -0.05 11.02
CA LEU A 248 -15.66 1.12 10.22
C LEU A 248 -17.18 1.33 10.20
N HIS A 249 -17.59 2.57 10.51
CA HIS A 249 -18.99 2.93 10.64
C HIS A 249 -19.25 4.25 9.92
N TRP A 250 -20.20 4.24 8.97
CA TRP A 250 -20.75 5.44 8.37
C TRP A 250 -21.89 5.95 9.23
N VAL A 251 -21.77 7.18 9.74
CA VAL A 251 -22.78 7.80 10.60
C VAL A 251 -23.55 8.84 9.82
N PHE A 252 -24.87 8.66 9.72
CA PHE A 252 -25.81 9.49 8.98
C PHE A 252 -27.05 9.82 9.82
N GLN A 253 -27.30 11.08 10.04
CA GLN A 253 -28.44 11.59 10.81
C GLN A 253 -29.28 12.53 9.91
N PRO A 254 -30.03 11.97 8.96
CA PRO A 254 -30.65 12.78 7.88
C PRO A 254 -31.73 13.74 8.39
N ASP A 255 -32.43 13.42 9.47
CA ASP A 255 -33.53 14.17 10.06
C ASP A 255 -33.08 15.39 10.90
N ARG A 256 -31.77 15.64 11.02
CA ARG A 256 -31.22 16.74 11.84
C ARG A 256 -30.59 17.83 11.00
N GLU A 257 -30.55 19.04 11.59
CA GLU A 257 -29.57 20.05 11.17
C GLU A 257 -28.18 19.63 11.62
N HIS A 258 -27.19 19.87 10.77
CA HIS A 258 -25.81 19.53 11.04
C HIS A 258 -24.94 20.75 11.07
N PRO A 259 -23.90 20.79 11.92
CA PRO A 259 -22.87 21.82 11.80
C PRO A 259 -22.17 21.66 10.43
N ALA A 260 -21.86 22.80 9.80
CA ALA A 260 -21.30 22.82 8.45
C ALA A 260 -19.98 22.02 8.31
N PHE A 261 -19.21 21.84 9.41
CA PHE A 261 -17.97 21.08 9.43
C PHE A 261 -18.16 19.56 9.56
N GLY A 262 -19.35 19.08 9.91
CA GLY A 262 -19.60 17.69 10.28
C GLY A 262 -20.95 17.17 9.77
N TRP A 263 -21.20 17.36 8.47
CA TRP A 263 -22.41 16.88 7.81
C TRP A 263 -22.59 15.36 7.94
N GLN A 264 -21.51 14.60 7.77
CA GLN A 264 -21.45 13.15 7.99
C GLN A 264 -20.06 12.76 8.47
N ALA A 265 -19.90 11.53 8.94
CA ALA A 265 -18.60 10.99 9.28
C ALA A 265 -18.46 9.50 9.00
N VAL A 266 -17.21 9.12 8.76
CA VAL A 266 -16.74 7.73 8.91
C VAL A 266 -16.09 7.62 10.28
N VAL A 267 -16.57 6.71 11.11
CA VAL A 267 -15.97 6.40 12.41
C VAL A 267 -15.16 5.12 12.28
N ARG A 268 -13.86 5.27 12.41
CA ARG A 268 -12.88 4.21 12.26
C ARG A 268 -12.27 3.80 13.58
N MET A 269 -12.25 2.52 13.88
CA MET A 269 -11.54 1.97 15.04
C MET A 269 -10.02 2.16 14.88
N VAL A 270 -9.35 2.65 15.91
CA VAL A 270 -7.89 2.77 16.00
C VAL A 270 -7.31 1.75 16.96
N LYS A 271 -7.87 1.67 18.17
CA LYS A 271 -7.61 0.58 19.11
C LYS A 271 -8.92 -0.13 19.43
N PRO A 272 -8.88 -1.45 19.60
CA PRO A 272 -10.09 -2.21 19.85
C PRO A 272 -10.97 -1.55 20.89
N TRP A 273 -12.05 -0.95 20.37
CA TRP A 273 -13.21 -0.32 20.99
C TRP A 273 -12.95 0.86 21.94
N THR A 274 -11.68 1.30 22.11
CA THR A 274 -11.30 2.35 23.08
C THR A 274 -10.72 3.63 22.46
N GLU A 275 -10.29 3.58 21.19
CA GLU A 275 -9.78 4.75 20.48
C GLU A 275 -10.31 4.74 19.04
N TRP A 276 -10.83 5.89 18.58
CA TRP A 276 -11.57 6.02 17.35
C TRP A 276 -11.16 7.26 16.56
N MET A 277 -11.12 7.13 15.25
CA MET A 277 -10.97 8.26 14.33
C MET A 277 -12.34 8.60 13.75
N PHE A 278 -12.85 9.80 14.05
CA PHE A 278 -14.02 10.39 13.41
C PHE A 278 -13.53 11.21 12.23
N ILE A 279 -13.74 10.73 11.01
CA ILE A 279 -13.39 11.41 9.77
C ILE A 279 -14.64 12.16 9.33
N MET A 280 -14.70 13.46 9.62
CA MET A 280 -15.84 14.31 9.31
C MET A 280 -15.69 14.95 7.94
N PHE A 281 -16.78 15.06 7.23
CA PHE A 281 -16.86 15.75 5.95
C PHE A 281 -17.71 17.00 6.11
N PRO A 282 -17.21 18.18 5.69
CA PRO A 282 -18.02 19.38 5.63
C PRO A 282 -19.22 19.24 4.68
N ASP A 283 -20.25 20.04 4.92
CA ASP A 283 -21.39 20.16 4.02
C ASP A 283 -20.90 20.54 2.60
N PRO A 284 -21.23 19.77 1.56
CA PRO A 284 -20.81 20.07 0.20
C PRO A 284 -21.21 21.47 -0.30
N ALA A 285 -22.31 22.03 0.23
CA ALA A 285 -22.78 23.38 -0.14
C ALA A 285 -21.88 24.49 0.44
N VAL A 286 -21.18 24.23 1.54
CA VAL A 286 -20.32 25.21 2.22
C VAL A 286 -18.83 24.91 1.97
N GLY A 287 -18.50 23.65 1.75
CA GLY A 287 -17.13 23.19 1.49
C GLY A 287 -16.17 23.47 2.65
N ALA A 288 -14.91 23.76 2.34
CA ALA A 288 -13.86 23.97 3.34
C ALA A 288 -14.14 25.15 4.30
N ALA A 289 -14.87 26.18 3.87
CA ALA A 289 -15.25 27.31 4.70
C ALA A 289 -16.08 26.89 5.93
N GLY A 290 -16.88 25.82 5.81
CA GLY A 290 -17.64 25.26 6.93
C GLY A 290 -16.78 24.72 8.09
N ALA A 291 -15.48 24.54 7.88
CA ALA A 291 -14.55 24.06 8.89
C ALA A 291 -13.60 25.14 9.42
N GLU A 292 -13.78 26.39 9.04
CA GLU A 292 -13.02 27.52 9.57
C GLU A 292 -13.49 27.85 11.00
N HIS A 293 -12.54 28.19 11.87
CA HIS A 293 -12.81 28.65 13.24
C HIS A 293 -13.64 27.71 14.14
N VAL A 294 -13.68 26.41 13.83
CA VAL A 294 -14.38 25.40 14.66
C VAL A 294 -13.54 25.10 15.90
N THR A 295 -14.16 25.22 17.07
CA THR A 295 -13.51 24.96 18.35
C THR A 295 -13.47 23.46 18.70
N GLN A 296 -12.60 23.09 19.63
CA GLN A 296 -12.52 21.71 20.11
C GLN A 296 -13.82 21.24 20.76
N GLU A 297 -14.51 22.12 21.47
CA GLU A 297 -15.80 21.85 22.11
C GLU A 297 -16.88 21.56 21.08
N GLN A 298 -16.89 22.26 19.95
CA GLN A 298 -17.84 22.02 18.85
C GLN A 298 -17.58 20.66 18.20
N TYR A 299 -16.32 20.29 17.97
CA TYR A 299 -15.98 18.94 17.51
C TYR A 299 -16.38 17.87 18.53
N LEU A 300 -16.16 18.08 19.82
CA LEU A 300 -16.55 17.13 20.86
C LEU A 300 -18.06 16.96 20.96
N ALA A 301 -18.82 18.05 20.87
CA ALA A 301 -20.27 18.01 20.83
C ALA A 301 -20.76 17.16 19.66
N ARG A 302 -20.18 17.36 18.47
CA ARG A 302 -20.54 16.57 17.29
C ARG A 302 -20.16 15.10 17.42
N VAL A 303 -18.99 14.80 18.00
CA VAL A 303 -18.58 13.42 18.31
C VAL A 303 -19.60 12.73 19.21
N ARG A 304 -20.04 13.38 20.30
CA ARG A 304 -21.04 12.82 21.23
C ARG A 304 -22.39 12.54 20.54
N GLU A 305 -22.84 13.45 19.67
CA GLU A 305 -24.03 13.20 18.86
C GLU A 305 -23.90 11.98 17.95
N MET A 306 -22.69 11.77 17.36
CA MET A 306 -22.40 10.62 16.50
C MET A 306 -22.25 9.32 17.29
N ILE A 307 -21.75 9.37 18.53
CA ILE A 307 -21.80 8.22 19.45
C ILE A 307 -23.23 7.89 19.79
N GLY A 308 -24.03 8.86 20.23
CA GLY A 308 -25.47 8.76 20.41
C GLY A 308 -25.92 8.19 21.75
N ASP A 309 -25.01 8.12 22.75
CA ASP A 309 -25.30 7.83 24.15
C ASP A 309 -24.41 8.69 25.07
N ASP A 310 -24.49 8.48 26.36
CA ASP A 310 -23.75 9.26 27.38
C ASP A 310 -22.30 8.78 27.57
N THR A 311 -21.74 8.00 26.67
CA THR A 311 -20.35 7.52 26.76
C THR A 311 -19.37 8.70 26.83
N PRO A 312 -18.50 8.75 27.84
CA PRO A 312 -17.46 9.77 27.93
C PRO A 312 -16.52 9.73 26.71
N ALA A 313 -16.27 10.90 26.14
CA ALA A 313 -15.38 11.03 24.99
C ALA A 313 -14.40 12.20 25.21
N GLU A 314 -13.14 11.97 24.83
CA GLU A 314 -12.03 12.93 24.90
C GLU A 314 -11.37 13.05 23.52
N ILE A 315 -11.18 14.27 23.02
CA ILE A 315 -10.43 14.51 21.79
C ILE A 315 -8.93 14.46 22.10
N VAL A 316 -8.22 13.59 21.36
CA VAL A 316 -6.77 13.42 21.43
C VAL A 316 -6.06 14.33 20.44
N ASN A 317 -6.56 14.41 19.20
CA ASN A 317 -5.95 15.21 18.13
C ASN A 317 -6.99 15.58 17.07
N ILE A 318 -6.77 16.70 16.37
CA ILE A 318 -7.55 17.13 15.22
C ILE A 318 -6.58 17.46 14.09
N SER A 319 -6.86 16.92 12.89
CA SER A 319 -6.07 17.23 11.69
C SER A 319 -6.96 17.36 10.46
N LYS A 320 -6.55 18.20 9.51
CA LYS A 320 -7.28 18.46 8.27
C LYS A 320 -6.46 18.00 7.07
N TRP A 321 -7.12 17.46 6.05
CA TRP A 321 -6.49 17.05 4.80
C TRP A 321 -7.47 17.15 3.64
N PHE A 322 -6.94 17.28 2.40
CA PHE A 322 -7.76 17.33 1.20
C PHE A 322 -7.77 15.98 0.49
N ILE A 323 -8.94 15.62 -0.03
CA ILE A 323 -9.11 14.44 -0.89
C ILE A 323 -8.41 14.72 -2.22
N ASN A 324 -7.44 13.88 -2.56
CA ASN A 324 -6.59 14.05 -3.74
C ASN A 324 -6.83 12.93 -4.76
N GLU A 325 -6.68 13.27 -6.03
CA GLU A 325 -6.59 12.32 -7.13
C GLU A 325 -5.38 12.74 -7.97
N THR A 326 -4.18 12.27 -7.56
CA THR A 326 -2.90 12.69 -8.14
C THR A 326 -1.98 11.49 -8.33
N TYR A 327 -1.37 11.38 -9.52
CA TYR A 327 -0.30 10.44 -9.78
C TYR A 327 0.77 11.04 -10.69
N ALA A 328 2.02 10.59 -10.54
CA ALA A 328 3.12 10.97 -11.40
C ALA A 328 3.14 10.12 -12.68
N GLU A 329 3.58 10.69 -13.81
CA GLU A 329 3.75 9.96 -15.07
C GLU A 329 5.04 9.13 -15.10
N ALA A 330 6.00 9.48 -14.25
CA ALA A 330 7.23 8.73 -14.03
C ALA A 330 7.62 8.79 -12.55
N TYR A 331 8.40 7.81 -12.08
CA TYR A 331 8.80 7.69 -10.67
C TYR A 331 10.28 7.96 -10.43
N SER A 332 11.05 8.18 -11.49
CA SER A 332 12.48 8.39 -11.38
C SER A 332 13.05 9.16 -12.57
N ALA A 333 14.17 9.86 -12.35
CA ALA A 333 15.05 10.37 -13.36
C ALA A 333 16.50 10.38 -12.81
N GLY A 334 17.48 9.97 -13.63
CA GLY A 334 18.88 9.84 -13.20
C GLY A 334 19.02 8.88 -12.01
N ASN A 335 19.70 9.34 -10.96
CA ASN A 335 19.93 8.59 -9.72
C ASN A 335 18.92 8.92 -8.63
N VAL A 336 17.79 9.56 -8.97
CA VAL A 336 16.75 9.98 -8.02
C VAL A 336 15.45 9.26 -8.31
N PHE A 337 14.87 8.65 -7.26
CA PHE A 337 13.66 7.82 -7.32
C PHE A 337 12.65 8.34 -6.32
N CYS A 338 11.38 8.43 -6.69
CA CYS A 338 10.29 8.79 -5.79
C CYS A 338 9.32 7.62 -5.64
N LEU A 339 8.73 7.46 -4.45
CA LEU A 339 7.79 6.37 -4.13
C LEU A 339 6.74 6.80 -3.11
N GLY A 340 5.65 6.04 -3.05
CA GLY A 340 4.54 6.31 -2.15
C GLY A 340 3.82 7.62 -2.47
N ASP A 341 3.35 8.34 -1.44
CA ASP A 341 2.59 9.59 -1.60
C ASP A 341 3.35 10.71 -2.32
N ALA A 342 4.66 10.58 -2.53
CA ALA A 342 5.42 11.50 -3.37
C ALA A 342 4.98 11.41 -4.85
N VAL A 343 4.47 10.27 -5.29
CA VAL A 343 4.13 9.98 -6.68
C VAL A 343 2.70 9.47 -6.92
N HIS A 344 1.95 9.05 -5.86
CA HIS A 344 0.54 8.69 -5.97
C HIS A 344 -0.22 9.07 -4.68
N ARG A 345 -1.25 9.88 -4.83
CA ARG A 345 -2.06 10.43 -3.72
C ARG A 345 -3.52 10.17 -3.99
N HIS A 346 -4.21 9.62 -3.02
CA HIS A 346 -5.63 9.27 -3.14
C HIS A 346 -6.30 9.26 -1.75
N PRO A 347 -7.64 9.27 -1.67
CA PRO A 347 -8.34 9.09 -0.41
C PRO A 347 -8.13 7.66 0.14
N PRO A 348 -8.39 7.45 1.45
CA PRO A 348 -8.05 6.17 2.12
C PRO A 348 -8.96 4.99 1.75
N PHE A 349 -9.84 5.13 0.78
CA PHE A 349 -10.74 4.07 0.31
C PHE A 349 -9.95 2.86 -0.21
N ASN A 350 -10.51 1.67 -0.05
CA ASN A 350 -9.88 0.38 -0.31
C ASN A 350 -8.64 0.08 0.57
N GLY A 351 -8.18 0.98 1.44
CA GLY A 351 -7.02 0.74 2.29
C GLY A 351 -5.71 0.50 1.55
N LEU A 352 -5.53 1.07 0.35
CA LEU A 352 -4.43 0.72 -0.56
C LEU A 352 -3.14 1.53 -0.36
N GLY A 353 -3.19 2.71 0.27
CA GLY A 353 -2.08 3.67 0.28
C GLY A 353 -0.77 3.13 0.86
N SER A 354 -0.74 2.80 2.15
CA SER A 354 0.46 2.25 2.79
C SER A 354 0.89 0.91 2.20
N ASN A 355 -0.07 0.10 1.74
CA ASN A 355 0.19 -1.17 1.09
C ASN A 355 0.94 -1.00 -0.25
N THR A 356 0.55 -0.01 -1.05
CA THR A 356 1.24 0.35 -2.29
C THR A 356 2.64 0.90 -1.99
N CYS A 357 2.79 1.72 -0.94
CA CYS A 357 4.09 2.22 -0.47
C CYS A 357 5.07 1.09 -0.15
N ILE A 358 4.63 0.05 0.60
CA ILE A 358 5.44 -1.12 0.95
C ILE A 358 5.83 -1.91 -0.30
N GLN A 359 4.90 -2.10 -1.24
CA GLN A 359 5.17 -2.82 -2.49
C GLN A 359 6.10 -2.05 -3.44
N ASP A 360 5.97 -0.71 -3.53
CA ASP A 360 6.92 0.13 -4.26
C ASP A 360 8.35 -0.06 -3.73
N ALA A 361 8.48 -0.03 -2.40
CA ALA A 361 9.75 -0.22 -1.72
C ALA A 361 10.34 -1.61 -1.97
N PHE A 362 9.52 -2.66 -1.93
CA PHE A 362 9.93 -4.04 -2.18
C PHE A 362 10.41 -4.25 -3.61
N ASN A 363 9.70 -3.69 -4.59
CA ASN A 363 10.10 -3.72 -6.00
C ASN A 363 11.40 -2.97 -6.27
N LEU A 364 11.61 -1.81 -5.65
CA LEU A 364 12.79 -0.96 -5.89
C LEU A 364 14.05 -1.50 -5.19
N ALA A 365 13.91 -2.02 -3.97
CA ALA A 365 15.04 -2.36 -3.11
C ALA A 365 15.99 -3.38 -3.74
N TRP A 366 15.48 -4.50 -4.28
CA TRP A 366 16.34 -5.51 -4.88
C TRP A 366 17.05 -5.00 -6.13
N LYS A 367 16.38 -4.18 -6.94
CA LYS A 367 16.95 -3.57 -8.16
C LYS A 367 18.12 -2.65 -7.79
N ALA A 368 17.89 -1.75 -6.83
CA ALA A 368 18.94 -0.85 -6.32
C ALA A 368 20.11 -1.62 -5.73
N ALA A 369 19.83 -2.65 -4.90
CA ALA A 369 20.85 -3.48 -4.29
C ALA A 369 21.70 -4.26 -5.32
N TYR A 370 21.07 -4.80 -6.35
CA TYR A 370 21.77 -5.52 -7.42
C TYR A 370 22.67 -4.60 -8.25
N VAL A 371 22.21 -3.38 -8.56
CA VAL A 371 23.01 -2.38 -9.26
C VAL A 371 24.16 -1.89 -8.39
N LEU A 372 23.94 -1.57 -7.13
CA LEU A 372 24.97 -1.15 -6.17
C LEU A 372 26.08 -2.19 -6.02
N ARG A 373 25.74 -3.47 -6.08
CA ARG A 373 26.70 -4.59 -5.97
C ARG A 373 27.30 -5.01 -7.30
N GLY A 374 27.02 -4.31 -8.41
CA GLY A 374 27.48 -4.66 -9.75
C GLY A 374 26.96 -6.00 -10.26
N ARG A 375 25.82 -6.48 -9.71
CA ARG A 375 25.14 -7.71 -10.14
C ARG A 375 24.18 -7.46 -11.30
N ALA A 376 23.73 -6.23 -11.48
CA ALA A 376 22.86 -5.78 -12.57
C ALA A 376 23.40 -4.50 -13.21
N GLY A 377 23.03 -4.27 -14.47
CA GLY A 377 23.28 -3.01 -15.16
C GLY A 377 22.35 -1.89 -14.67
N PRO A 378 22.76 -0.62 -14.76
CA PRO A 378 21.96 0.53 -14.29
C PRO A 378 20.57 0.62 -14.94
N ALA A 379 20.44 0.15 -16.20
CA ALA A 379 19.18 0.17 -16.93
C ALA A 379 18.07 -0.67 -16.27
N LEU A 380 18.40 -1.62 -15.36
CA LEU A 380 17.42 -2.32 -14.56
C LEU A 380 16.52 -1.37 -13.74
N LEU A 381 17.09 -0.25 -13.28
CA LEU A 381 16.36 0.70 -12.42
C LEU A 381 15.21 1.42 -13.16
N ALA A 382 15.29 1.55 -14.49
CA ALA A 382 14.20 2.12 -15.29
C ALA A 382 12.91 1.26 -15.20
N SER A 383 13.05 -0.04 -14.94
CA SER A 383 11.91 -0.93 -14.76
C SER A 383 11.08 -0.60 -13.52
N PHE A 384 11.60 0.12 -12.52
CA PHE A 384 10.83 0.55 -11.36
C PHE A 384 9.65 1.44 -11.78
N SER A 385 9.93 2.50 -12.52
CA SER A 385 8.88 3.41 -13.00
C SER A 385 7.91 2.68 -13.94
N ALA A 386 8.42 1.87 -14.88
CA ALA A 386 7.59 1.12 -15.83
C ALA A 386 6.64 0.11 -15.17
N GLU A 387 7.05 -0.47 -14.04
CA GLU A 387 6.26 -1.45 -13.30
C GLU A 387 5.31 -0.80 -12.27
N ARG A 388 5.78 0.20 -11.54
CA ARG A 388 5.04 0.74 -10.39
C ARG A 388 4.13 1.92 -10.72
N GLN A 389 4.44 2.71 -11.75
CA GLN A 389 3.60 3.83 -12.16
C GLN A 389 2.20 3.38 -12.61
N PRO A 390 2.03 2.34 -13.45
CA PRO A 390 0.69 1.86 -13.80
C PRO A 390 -0.11 1.35 -12.60
N VAL A 391 0.57 0.70 -11.64
CA VAL A 391 -0.06 0.24 -10.39
C VAL A 391 -0.53 1.43 -9.55
N GLY A 392 0.33 2.45 -9.34
CA GLY A 392 -0.04 3.64 -8.59
C GLY A 392 -1.19 4.41 -9.24
N LYS A 393 -1.20 4.54 -10.58
CA LYS A 393 -2.31 5.12 -11.33
C LYS A 393 -3.62 4.33 -11.09
N GLY A 394 -3.58 3.00 -11.19
CA GLY A 394 -4.74 2.13 -10.96
C GLY A 394 -5.28 2.27 -9.53
N VAL A 395 -4.40 2.30 -8.54
CA VAL A 395 -4.75 2.50 -7.12
C VAL A 395 -5.40 3.87 -6.88
N VAL A 396 -4.83 4.95 -7.44
CA VAL A 396 -5.42 6.30 -7.35
C VAL A 396 -6.81 6.33 -7.96
N THR A 397 -7.00 5.75 -9.14
CA THR A 397 -8.29 5.67 -9.81
C THR A 397 -9.30 4.89 -8.96
N ARG A 398 -8.95 3.66 -8.53
CA ARG A 398 -9.86 2.80 -7.76
C ARG A 398 -10.30 3.43 -6.42
N ALA A 399 -9.37 4.04 -5.69
CA ALA A 399 -9.69 4.67 -4.42
C ALA A 399 -10.65 5.86 -4.58
N ASN A 400 -10.51 6.63 -5.65
CA ASN A 400 -11.42 7.74 -5.95
C ASN A 400 -12.78 7.25 -6.48
N ASP A 401 -12.82 6.18 -7.27
CA ASP A 401 -14.07 5.55 -7.68
C ASP A 401 -14.81 4.95 -6.47
N GLY A 402 -14.08 4.31 -5.55
CA GLY A 402 -14.62 3.85 -4.27
C GLY A 402 -15.30 4.96 -3.48
N PHE A 403 -14.68 6.14 -3.40
CA PHE A 403 -15.30 7.30 -2.78
C PHE A 403 -16.60 7.71 -3.49
N ARG A 404 -16.61 7.75 -4.82
CA ARG A 404 -17.78 8.12 -5.62
C ARG A 404 -18.94 7.12 -5.48
N GLU A 405 -18.64 5.83 -5.29
CA GLU A 405 -19.67 4.79 -5.10
C GLU A 405 -20.53 5.05 -3.85
N HIS A 406 -19.99 5.69 -2.80
CA HIS A 406 -20.76 6.06 -1.62
C HIS A 406 -21.84 7.11 -1.88
N PHE A 407 -21.73 7.94 -2.93
CA PHE A 407 -22.77 8.92 -3.26
C PHE A 407 -24.13 8.27 -3.53
N ALA A 408 -24.15 7.05 -4.11
CA ALA A 408 -25.38 6.30 -4.33
C ALA A 408 -26.06 5.89 -3.02
N VAL A 409 -25.28 5.58 -1.98
CA VAL A 409 -25.78 5.31 -0.62
C VAL A 409 -26.39 6.57 -0.01
N TRP A 410 -25.68 7.70 -0.12
CA TRP A 410 -26.15 8.97 0.42
C TRP A 410 -27.45 9.44 -0.24
N ASP A 411 -27.55 9.31 -1.56
CA ASP A 411 -28.76 9.64 -2.31
C ASP A 411 -29.93 8.72 -1.94
N ALA A 412 -29.71 7.42 -1.82
CA ALA A 412 -30.74 6.46 -1.43
C ALA A 412 -31.28 6.73 -0.01
N LEU A 413 -30.42 7.18 0.94
CA LEU A 413 -30.80 7.62 2.27
C LEU A 413 -31.38 9.04 2.31
N GLY A 414 -31.38 9.75 1.18
CA GLY A 414 -31.91 11.11 1.08
C GLY A 414 -30.98 12.21 1.63
N LEU A 415 -29.71 11.91 1.91
CA LEU A 415 -28.75 12.86 2.50
C LEU A 415 -28.47 14.07 1.62
N VAL A 416 -28.60 13.92 0.31
CA VAL A 416 -28.41 15.00 -0.67
C VAL A 416 -29.60 15.96 -0.79
N LEU A 417 -30.71 15.67 -0.11
CA LEU A 417 -31.89 16.53 -0.11
C LEU A 417 -31.66 17.79 0.75
N PRO A 418 -32.23 18.94 0.34
CA PRO A 418 -31.81 20.23 0.88
C PRO A 418 -32.27 20.51 2.32
N THR A 419 -33.35 19.89 2.79
CA THR A 419 -33.90 20.15 4.12
C THR A 419 -33.96 18.92 5.01
N PRO A 420 -33.83 19.06 6.33
CA PRO A 420 -34.01 17.95 7.27
C PRO A 420 -35.37 17.25 7.11
N ALA A 421 -36.44 17.99 6.88
CA ALA A 421 -37.79 17.44 6.67
C ALA A 421 -37.85 16.56 5.40
N ALA A 422 -37.23 16.98 4.30
CA ALA A 422 -37.16 16.19 3.07
C ALA A 422 -36.29 14.93 3.28
N ARG A 423 -35.17 15.04 4.00
CA ARG A 423 -34.31 13.93 4.34
C ARG A 423 -35.01 12.93 5.26
N ALA A 424 -35.72 13.41 6.28
CA ALA A 424 -36.53 12.57 7.18
C ALA A 424 -37.65 11.84 6.42
N ALA A 425 -38.32 12.52 5.49
CA ALA A 425 -39.36 11.90 4.64
C ALA A 425 -38.75 10.77 3.75
N ALA A 426 -37.55 10.96 3.21
CA ALA A 426 -36.86 9.94 2.43
C ALA A 426 -36.51 8.70 3.27
N VAL A 427 -36.12 8.87 4.53
CA VAL A 427 -35.90 7.75 5.47
C VAL A 427 -37.21 7.07 5.85
N ALA A 428 -38.28 7.83 6.13
CA ALA A 428 -39.61 7.27 6.41
C ALA A 428 -40.15 6.46 5.21
N GLU A 429 -39.82 6.84 3.98
CA GLU A 429 -40.19 6.08 2.78
C GLU A 429 -39.52 4.68 2.76
N LEU A 430 -38.31 4.52 3.33
CA LEU A 430 -37.70 3.17 3.47
C LEU A 430 -38.56 2.24 4.34
N GLU A 431 -39.33 2.76 5.27
CA GLU A 431 -40.19 2.01 6.19
C GLU A 431 -41.59 1.75 5.60
N ALA A 432 -41.99 2.54 4.61
CA ALA A 432 -43.34 2.52 4.06
C ALA A 432 -43.60 1.25 3.23
N ASP A 433 -44.76 0.62 3.43
CA ASP A 433 -45.27 -0.44 2.58
C ASP A 433 -45.98 0.14 1.35
N THR A 434 -45.20 0.79 0.49
CA THR A 434 -45.65 1.40 -0.76
C THR A 434 -44.74 0.95 -1.92
N PRO A 435 -45.18 1.06 -3.18
CA PRO A 435 -44.29 0.82 -4.34
C PRO A 435 -43.02 1.69 -4.30
N ALA A 436 -43.14 2.97 -3.94
CA ALA A 436 -41.99 3.88 -3.81
C ALA A 436 -41.03 3.43 -2.69
N GLY A 437 -41.57 2.98 -1.54
CA GLY A 437 -40.77 2.45 -0.45
C GLY A 437 -40.01 1.17 -0.85
N ARG A 438 -40.65 0.26 -1.58
CA ARG A 438 -39.99 -0.94 -2.12
C ARG A 438 -38.86 -0.60 -3.10
N GLU A 439 -39.07 0.37 -3.98
CA GLU A 439 -38.06 0.82 -4.95
C GLU A 439 -36.90 1.51 -4.23
N ARG A 440 -37.14 2.38 -3.24
CA ARG A 440 -36.09 3.03 -2.45
C ARG A 440 -35.25 1.99 -1.70
N ARG A 441 -35.88 0.98 -1.07
CA ARG A 441 -35.14 -0.13 -0.42
C ARG A 441 -34.27 -0.90 -1.41
N ALA A 442 -34.80 -1.23 -2.57
CA ALA A 442 -34.03 -1.93 -3.61
C ALA A 442 -32.84 -1.07 -4.11
N ARG A 443 -33.04 0.26 -4.28
CA ARG A 443 -31.96 1.20 -4.63
C ARG A 443 -30.90 1.26 -3.56
N PHE A 444 -31.30 1.38 -2.28
CA PHE A 444 -30.38 1.39 -1.15
C PHE A 444 -29.58 0.08 -1.04
N GLN A 445 -30.24 -1.07 -1.18
CA GLN A 445 -29.56 -2.37 -1.16
C GLN A 445 -28.52 -2.50 -2.27
N ARG A 446 -28.86 -2.09 -3.51
CA ARG A 446 -27.89 -2.09 -4.63
C ARG A 446 -26.71 -1.14 -4.36
N ALA A 447 -26.97 0.04 -3.82
CA ALA A 447 -25.94 1.02 -3.50
C ALA A 447 -24.97 0.49 -2.43
N VAL A 448 -25.48 -0.10 -1.36
CA VAL A 448 -24.66 -0.73 -0.29
C VAL A 448 -23.86 -1.92 -0.86
N ALA A 449 -24.47 -2.76 -1.70
CA ALA A 449 -23.76 -3.88 -2.33
C ALA A 449 -22.60 -3.41 -3.23
N ALA A 450 -22.78 -2.30 -3.95
CA ALA A 450 -21.73 -1.72 -4.81
C ALA A 450 -20.50 -1.28 -4.00
N THR A 451 -20.69 -0.74 -2.78
CA THR A 451 -19.57 -0.36 -1.90
C THR A 451 -18.75 -1.57 -1.42
N GLY A 452 -19.24 -2.79 -1.63
CA GLY A 452 -18.48 -4.02 -1.37
C GLY A 452 -17.13 -4.06 -2.09
N ARG A 453 -17.00 -3.36 -3.23
CA ARG A 453 -15.72 -3.20 -3.96
C ARG A 453 -14.62 -2.51 -3.13
N GLU A 454 -14.99 -1.68 -2.16
CA GLU A 454 -14.01 -1.08 -1.23
C GLU A 454 -13.36 -2.14 -0.32
N PHE A 455 -14.11 -3.15 0.07
CA PHE A 455 -13.70 -4.10 1.12
C PHE A 455 -13.28 -5.47 0.59
N HIS A 456 -13.52 -5.74 -0.68
CA HIS A 456 -13.31 -7.03 -1.33
C HIS A 456 -12.54 -6.94 -2.65
N ALA A 457 -11.66 -5.95 -2.80
CA ALA A 457 -10.89 -5.72 -4.01
C ALA A 457 -9.62 -6.61 -4.09
N LEU A 458 -9.78 -7.92 -3.89
CA LEU A 458 -8.67 -8.87 -3.91
C LEU A 458 -7.88 -8.84 -5.23
N GLY A 459 -8.57 -8.60 -6.34
CA GLY A 459 -7.92 -8.49 -7.64
C GLY A 459 -7.03 -7.25 -7.74
N ILE A 460 -7.46 -6.10 -7.21
CA ILE A 460 -6.62 -4.89 -7.14
C ILE A 460 -5.36 -5.12 -6.31
N GLU A 461 -5.46 -5.88 -5.23
CA GLU A 461 -4.32 -6.20 -4.37
C GLU A 461 -3.32 -7.15 -5.06
N MET A 462 -3.81 -8.15 -5.82
CA MET A 462 -3.02 -9.31 -6.24
C MET A 462 -2.81 -9.45 -7.75
N ASN A 463 -3.67 -8.86 -8.62
CA ASN A 463 -3.59 -9.00 -10.08
C ASN A 463 -2.58 -8.05 -10.75
N GLN A 464 -1.64 -7.47 -10.00
CA GLN A 464 -0.61 -6.61 -10.59
C GLN A 464 0.19 -7.37 -11.67
N SER A 465 0.47 -6.69 -12.78
CA SER A 465 1.19 -7.27 -13.91
C SER A 465 2.31 -6.37 -14.38
N TYR A 466 3.48 -6.93 -14.59
CA TYR A 466 4.69 -6.30 -15.12
C TYR A 466 5.08 -6.87 -16.49
N ALA A 467 4.12 -7.42 -17.23
CA ALA A 467 4.36 -8.10 -18.51
C ALA A 467 5.07 -7.24 -19.57
N ASN A 468 4.97 -5.91 -19.46
CA ASN A 468 5.63 -4.96 -20.36
C ASN A 468 6.99 -4.44 -19.83
N SER A 469 7.47 -5.00 -18.72
CA SER A 469 8.76 -4.60 -18.13
C SER A 469 9.94 -5.18 -18.90
N ALA A 470 11.03 -4.40 -19.03
CA ALA A 470 12.31 -4.92 -19.55
C ALA A 470 12.93 -5.99 -18.63
N ALA A 471 12.55 -6.03 -17.34
CA ALA A 471 12.97 -7.04 -16.37
C ALA A 471 12.06 -8.29 -16.36
N VAL A 472 11.30 -8.49 -17.45
CA VAL A 472 10.47 -9.67 -17.72
C VAL A 472 10.77 -10.13 -19.14
N VAL A 473 10.92 -11.43 -19.32
CA VAL A 473 11.15 -12.05 -20.63
C VAL A 473 9.90 -12.85 -20.99
N ARG A 474 9.39 -12.63 -22.18
CA ARG A 474 8.27 -13.44 -22.68
C ARG A 474 8.68 -14.90 -22.74
N ASP A 475 7.70 -15.78 -22.61
CA ASP A 475 7.90 -17.21 -22.70
C ASP A 475 8.56 -17.62 -24.04
N ASP A 476 9.17 -18.78 -24.02
CA ASP A 476 9.71 -19.39 -25.24
C ASP A 476 8.59 -19.72 -26.24
N GLU A 477 8.96 -19.86 -27.51
CA GLU A 477 8.06 -20.34 -28.55
C GLU A 477 7.45 -21.70 -28.14
N GLY A 478 6.13 -21.76 -28.06
CA GLY A 478 5.37 -22.94 -27.66
C GLY A 478 4.64 -22.82 -26.33
N VAL A 479 5.08 -21.95 -25.40
CA VAL A 479 4.31 -21.61 -24.21
C VAL A 479 3.24 -20.59 -24.62
N THR A 480 2.06 -21.10 -24.97
CA THR A 480 0.92 -20.26 -25.38
C THR A 480 0.06 -19.93 -24.16
N GLY A 481 -0.28 -18.68 -24.00
CA GLY A 481 -1.25 -18.22 -23.01
C GLY A 481 -1.19 -16.70 -22.88
N ASP A 482 -2.34 -16.10 -22.67
CA ASP A 482 -2.41 -14.75 -22.17
C ASP A 482 -2.23 -14.76 -20.65
N ASP A 483 -2.13 -13.60 -20.03
CA ASP A 483 -1.95 -13.49 -18.57
C ASP A 483 -3.18 -13.94 -17.77
N GLY A 484 -4.21 -14.47 -18.42
CA GLY A 484 -5.47 -14.95 -17.85
C GLY A 484 -6.40 -13.84 -17.37
N LEU A 485 -6.01 -12.56 -17.50
CA LEU A 485 -6.85 -11.42 -17.10
C LEU A 485 -7.78 -10.99 -18.24
N ALA A 486 -7.23 -10.80 -19.43
CA ALA A 486 -7.99 -10.43 -20.61
C ALA A 486 -8.86 -11.62 -21.05
N GLY A 487 -10.18 -11.46 -21.07
CA GLY A 487 -11.10 -12.52 -21.50
C GLY A 487 -11.47 -13.56 -20.44
N SER A 488 -11.03 -13.38 -19.18
CA SER A 488 -11.41 -14.29 -18.08
C SER A 488 -12.90 -14.30 -17.77
N GLY A 489 -13.64 -13.28 -18.21
CA GLY A 489 -15.07 -13.14 -17.92
C GLY A 489 -15.39 -12.81 -16.46
N VAL A 490 -14.37 -12.63 -15.60
CA VAL A 490 -14.50 -12.25 -14.19
C VAL A 490 -14.18 -10.77 -13.99
N ASP A 491 -14.73 -10.21 -12.94
CA ASP A 491 -14.36 -8.86 -12.47
C ASP A 491 -12.95 -8.90 -11.85
N THR A 492 -11.96 -8.46 -12.62
CA THR A 492 -10.54 -8.51 -12.23
C THR A 492 -10.16 -7.52 -11.12
N GLU A 493 -11.04 -6.62 -10.72
CA GLU A 493 -10.88 -5.83 -9.50
C GLU A 493 -11.24 -6.62 -8.25
N LEU A 494 -12.29 -7.43 -8.33
CA LEU A 494 -12.80 -8.22 -7.21
C LEU A 494 -12.12 -9.58 -7.07
N VAL A 495 -11.76 -10.21 -8.20
CA VAL A 495 -11.30 -11.59 -8.25
C VAL A 495 -9.82 -11.65 -8.58
N TYR A 496 -9.05 -12.35 -7.74
CA TYR A 496 -7.67 -12.69 -8.05
C TYR A 496 -7.64 -13.87 -9.03
N VAL A 497 -6.90 -13.71 -10.10
CA VAL A 497 -6.64 -14.75 -11.11
C VAL A 497 -5.17 -15.18 -10.98
N PRO A 498 -4.87 -16.27 -10.25
CA PRO A 498 -3.50 -16.75 -10.09
C PRO A 498 -2.93 -17.25 -11.41
N SER A 499 -1.70 -16.87 -11.71
CA SER A 499 -1.02 -17.28 -12.95
C SER A 499 0.49 -17.21 -12.79
N THR A 500 1.21 -18.11 -13.43
CA THR A 500 2.68 -18.06 -13.57
C THR A 500 3.13 -17.36 -14.84
N PHE A 501 2.23 -16.66 -15.53
CA PHE A 501 2.59 -15.89 -16.73
C PHE A 501 3.67 -14.84 -16.40
N PRO A 502 4.69 -14.65 -17.27
CA PRO A 502 5.75 -13.67 -17.03
C PRO A 502 5.21 -12.27 -16.79
N GLY A 503 5.66 -11.66 -15.69
CA GLY A 503 5.17 -10.38 -15.19
C GLY A 503 4.06 -10.50 -14.15
N ARG A 504 3.50 -11.68 -13.92
CA ARG A 504 2.51 -11.93 -12.86
C ARG A 504 3.21 -12.26 -11.54
N ARG A 505 2.50 -12.06 -10.44
CA ARG A 505 2.92 -12.48 -9.10
C ARG A 505 2.96 -14.00 -9.03
N LEU A 506 4.00 -14.58 -8.39
CA LEU A 506 4.04 -16.02 -8.10
C LEU A 506 2.80 -16.43 -7.30
N PRO A 507 1.99 -17.39 -7.80
CA PRO A 507 0.84 -17.87 -7.06
C PRO A 507 1.24 -18.52 -5.74
N HIS A 508 0.46 -18.27 -4.69
CA HIS A 508 0.53 -19.01 -3.45
C HIS A 508 -0.03 -20.42 -3.64
N VAL A 509 0.74 -21.42 -3.22
CA VAL A 509 0.33 -22.82 -3.14
C VAL A 509 0.94 -23.42 -1.89
N TRP A 510 0.19 -24.24 -1.17
CA TRP A 510 0.69 -25.00 -0.05
C TRP A 510 1.39 -26.27 -0.53
N LEU A 511 2.63 -26.45 -0.15
CA LEU A 511 3.47 -27.60 -0.47
C LEU A 511 3.83 -28.36 0.79
N GLY A 512 3.93 -29.69 0.69
CA GLY A 512 4.43 -30.57 1.73
C GLY A 512 5.86 -30.98 1.49
N ARG A 513 6.40 -31.76 2.41
CA ARG A 513 7.66 -32.52 2.24
C ARG A 513 7.37 -34.01 2.32
N ALA A 514 8.26 -34.84 1.73
CA ALA A 514 8.13 -36.29 1.79
C ALA A 514 8.12 -36.84 3.23
N VAL A 515 8.79 -36.16 4.15
CA VAL A 515 8.71 -36.43 5.60
C VAL A 515 7.65 -35.53 6.19
N PRO A 516 6.76 -36.03 7.07
CA PRO A 516 5.74 -35.18 7.71
C PRO A 516 6.36 -33.95 8.39
N ASP A 517 5.93 -32.77 7.97
CA ASP A 517 6.38 -31.46 8.43
C ASP A 517 5.26 -30.46 8.16
N ASP A 518 5.38 -29.24 8.67
CA ASP A 518 4.45 -28.17 8.35
C ASP A 518 4.49 -27.84 6.86
N VAL A 519 3.34 -27.53 6.31
CA VAL A 519 3.23 -27.06 4.92
C VAL A 519 3.95 -25.73 4.74
N VAL A 520 4.55 -25.54 3.57
CA VAL A 520 5.25 -24.31 3.20
C VAL A 520 4.59 -23.67 1.99
N SER A 521 4.52 -22.35 1.96
CA SER A 521 4.02 -21.63 0.80
C SER A 521 5.10 -21.49 -0.28
N THR A 522 4.71 -21.56 -1.56
CA THR A 522 5.58 -21.15 -2.69
C THR A 522 6.17 -19.76 -2.48
N VAL A 523 5.42 -18.85 -1.85
CA VAL A 523 5.85 -17.49 -1.50
C VAL A 523 7.08 -17.49 -0.59
N ASP A 524 7.22 -18.49 0.30
CA ASP A 524 8.36 -18.61 1.22
C ASP A 524 9.61 -19.21 0.57
N LEU A 525 9.43 -19.87 -0.57
CA LEU A 525 10.51 -20.50 -1.33
C LEU A 525 11.16 -19.53 -2.32
N ALA A 526 10.45 -18.44 -2.68
CA ALA A 526 10.93 -17.33 -3.49
C ALA A 526 11.24 -16.09 -2.63
N GLY A 527 11.82 -15.05 -3.23
CA GLY A 527 12.19 -13.82 -2.54
C GLY A 527 13.55 -13.92 -1.82
N LYS A 528 13.65 -13.31 -0.65
CA LYS A 528 14.86 -13.29 0.19
C LYS A 528 16.12 -12.82 -0.55
N GLY A 529 15.92 -11.88 -1.47
CA GLY A 529 17.00 -11.23 -2.22
C GLY A 529 17.64 -12.06 -3.32
N ARG A 530 17.05 -13.20 -3.72
CA ARG A 530 17.56 -14.10 -4.75
C ARG A 530 16.52 -14.47 -5.79
N PHE A 531 16.96 -14.96 -6.92
CA PHE A 531 16.06 -15.60 -7.88
C PHE A 531 15.67 -17.00 -7.37
N ALA A 532 14.47 -17.45 -7.74
CA ALA A 532 14.01 -18.81 -7.53
C ALA A 532 13.58 -19.43 -8.86
N LEU A 533 13.95 -20.66 -9.11
CA LEU A 533 13.58 -21.41 -10.29
C LEU A 533 12.81 -22.65 -9.85
N PHE A 534 11.53 -22.68 -10.14
CA PHE A 534 10.64 -23.80 -9.81
C PHE A 534 10.61 -24.77 -10.98
N THR A 535 10.81 -26.05 -10.71
CA THR A 535 10.76 -27.14 -11.70
C THR A 535 10.13 -28.39 -11.07
N GLY A 536 9.95 -29.44 -11.84
CA GLY A 536 9.40 -30.70 -11.38
C GLY A 536 10.26 -31.91 -11.75
N ILE A 537 9.60 -33.06 -11.79
CA ILE A 537 10.24 -34.34 -12.11
C ILE A 537 10.85 -34.29 -13.51
N GLY A 538 12.09 -34.76 -13.65
CA GLY A 538 12.83 -34.74 -14.92
C GLY A 538 13.59 -33.44 -15.22
N GLY A 539 13.24 -32.32 -14.57
CA GLY A 539 13.89 -31.03 -14.81
C GLY A 539 15.06 -30.72 -13.84
N VAL A 540 15.10 -31.34 -12.66
CA VAL A 540 15.99 -30.96 -11.54
C VAL A 540 17.45 -30.86 -11.97
N ASP A 541 18.03 -31.94 -12.49
CA ASP A 541 19.47 -31.97 -12.83
C ASP A 541 19.85 -30.95 -13.90
N ALA A 542 18.97 -30.75 -14.90
CA ALA A 542 19.21 -29.81 -16.00
C ALA A 542 19.17 -28.36 -15.51
N TRP A 543 18.13 -27.99 -14.76
CA TRP A 543 17.99 -26.64 -14.24
C TRP A 543 18.95 -26.31 -13.10
N GLU A 544 19.39 -27.31 -12.28
CA GLU A 544 20.46 -27.08 -11.30
C GLU A 544 21.81 -26.78 -11.98
N ARG A 545 22.17 -27.52 -13.04
CA ARG A 545 23.38 -27.20 -13.81
C ARG A 545 23.29 -25.79 -14.42
N ALA A 546 22.15 -25.44 -15.02
CA ALA A 546 21.93 -24.13 -15.60
C ALA A 546 22.00 -23.01 -14.54
N ALA A 547 21.39 -23.20 -13.37
CA ALA A 547 21.46 -22.26 -12.26
C ALA A 547 22.89 -22.04 -11.78
N LYS A 548 23.65 -23.13 -11.52
CA LYS A 548 25.07 -23.08 -11.11
C LYS A 548 25.95 -22.35 -12.13
N ALA A 549 25.73 -22.59 -13.43
CA ALA A 549 26.45 -21.88 -14.50
C ALA A 549 26.13 -20.37 -14.50
N ALA A 550 24.84 -20.01 -14.35
CA ALA A 550 24.38 -18.62 -14.28
C ALA A 550 24.91 -17.90 -13.03
N GLU A 551 24.88 -18.54 -11.86
CA GLU A 551 25.42 -18.00 -10.60
C GLU A 551 26.91 -17.63 -10.74
N LYS A 552 27.69 -18.56 -11.30
CA LYS A 552 29.12 -18.34 -11.54
C LYS A 552 29.38 -17.19 -12.53
N ALA A 553 28.61 -17.13 -13.61
CA ALA A 553 28.79 -16.11 -14.65
C ALA A 553 28.31 -14.71 -14.24
N LEU A 554 27.23 -14.62 -13.47
CA LEU A 554 26.55 -13.36 -13.15
C LEU A 554 26.74 -12.91 -11.70
N ARG A 555 27.31 -13.75 -10.84
CA ARG A 555 27.51 -13.49 -9.38
C ARG A 555 26.19 -13.20 -8.65
N ILE A 556 25.16 -13.96 -9.00
CA ILE A 556 23.82 -13.90 -8.38
C ILE A 556 23.52 -15.27 -7.74
N GLU A 557 22.50 -15.33 -6.91
CA GLU A 557 21.99 -16.58 -6.37
C GLU A 557 20.70 -16.97 -7.09
N VAL A 558 20.58 -18.23 -7.51
CA VAL A 558 19.40 -18.82 -8.14
C VAL A 558 19.05 -20.12 -7.41
N ARG A 559 18.09 -20.07 -6.51
CA ARG A 559 17.60 -21.27 -5.83
C ARG A 559 16.75 -22.10 -6.79
N VAL A 560 17.12 -23.34 -7.02
CA VAL A 560 16.24 -24.33 -7.67
C VAL A 560 15.34 -24.96 -6.62
N VAL A 561 14.04 -25.00 -6.90
CA VAL A 561 12.98 -25.58 -6.08
C VAL A 561 12.30 -26.67 -6.91
N SER A 562 12.38 -27.91 -6.48
CA SER A 562 11.76 -29.02 -7.16
C SER A 562 10.44 -29.42 -6.49
N ILE A 563 9.37 -29.58 -7.29
CA ILE A 563 8.02 -29.91 -6.82
C ILE A 563 7.49 -31.10 -7.59
N GLY A 564 7.14 -32.16 -6.89
CA GLY A 564 6.59 -33.39 -7.46
C GLY A 564 6.92 -34.60 -6.57
N TYR A 565 6.45 -35.77 -6.96
CA TYR A 565 6.73 -36.99 -6.22
C TYR A 565 8.23 -37.30 -6.20
N GLY A 566 8.80 -37.43 -4.98
CA GLY A 566 10.23 -37.69 -4.79
C GLY A 566 11.13 -36.46 -4.98
N CYS A 567 10.56 -35.27 -5.21
CA CYS A 567 11.27 -34.01 -5.22
C CYS A 567 11.45 -33.41 -3.80
N GLU A 568 12.10 -32.24 -3.70
CA GLU A 568 12.27 -31.51 -2.43
C GLU A 568 10.93 -31.21 -1.75
N PHE A 569 9.91 -30.87 -2.57
CA PHE A 569 8.55 -30.58 -2.12
C PHE A 569 7.54 -31.41 -2.91
N GLU A 570 6.44 -31.72 -2.26
CA GLU A 570 5.27 -32.40 -2.85
C GLU A 570 4.09 -31.42 -2.94
N ASP A 571 3.24 -31.63 -3.95
CA ASP A 571 2.02 -30.86 -4.20
C ASP A 571 0.77 -31.66 -3.79
N PRO A 572 0.46 -31.76 -2.48
CA PRO A 572 -0.60 -32.66 -1.99
C PRO A 572 -2.01 -32.25 -2.43
N TYR A 573 -2.20 -31.01 -2.84
CA TYR A 573 -3.48 -30.49 -3.34
C TYR A 573 -3.56 -30.42 -4.87
N PHE A 574 -2.48 -30.76 -5.59
CA PHE A 574 -2.36 -30.64 -7.04
C PHE A 574 -2.59 -29.22 -7.57
N GLU A 575 -2.36 -28.22 -6.73
CA GLU A 575 -2.56 -26.82 -7.10
C GLU A 575 -1.41 -26.27 -7.92
N TRP A 576 -0.16 -26.61 -7.56
CA TRP A 576 1.00 -26.23 -8.35
C TRP A 576 0.95 -26.86 -9.74
N ALA A 577 0.65 -28.16 -9.84
CA ALA A 577 0.50 -28.85 -11.11
C ALA A 577 -0.52 -28.17 -12.05
N ARG A 578 -1.61 -27.64 -11.50
CA ARG A 578 -2.63 -26.90 -12.26
C ARG A 578 -2.17 -25.49 -12.65
N LEU A 579 -1.37 -24.80 -11.80
CA LEU A 579 -1.03 -23.39 -11.94
C LEU A 579 0.30 -23.14 -12.63
N ARG A 580 1.23 -24.10 -12.62
CA ARG A 580 2.61 -23.93 -13.13
C ARG A 580 2.66 -23.48 -14.60
N GLY A 581 1.70 -23.89 -15.43
CA GLY A 581 1.54 -23.46 -16.82
C GLY A 581 2.68 -23.85 -17.76
N VAL A 582 3.48 -24.83 -17.38
CA VAL A 582 4.57 -25.46 -18.15
C VAL A 582 4.57 -26.96 -17.90
N GLU A 583 5.28 -27.74 -18.70
CA GLU A 583 5.46 -29.18 -18.47
C GLU A 583 6.17 -29.47 -17.15
N GLU A 584 6.19 -30.72 -16.73
CA GLU A 584 6.69 -31.10 -15.41
C GLU A 584 8.20 -30.88 -15.29
N ASP A 585 8.96 -31.09 -16.36
CA ASP A 585 10.40 -30.82 -16.46
C ASP A 585 10.72 -29.38 -16.89
N GLY A 586 9.70 -28.57 -17.15
CA GLY A 586 9.83 -27.14 -17.45
C GLY A 586 10.27 -26.33 -16.24
N CYS A 587 10.34 -25.00 -16.40
CA CYS A 587 10.65 -24.14 -15.25
C CYS A 587 9.87 -22.82 -15.23
N VAL A 588 9.71 -22.30 -14.00
CA VAL A 588 9.19 -20.95 -13.73
C VAL A 588 10.28 -20.17 -12.99
N LEU A 589 10.87 -19.17 -13.65
CA LEU A 589 11.88 -18.30 -13.04
C LEU A 589 11.21 -17.12 -12.36
N VAL A 590 11.49 -16.92 -11.08
CA VAL A 590 10.89 -15.90 -10.22
C VAL A 590 11.96 -14.93 -9.75
N ARG A 591 11.65 -13.63 -9.82
CA ARG A 591 12.51 -12.52 -9.39
C ARG A 591 12.56 -12.43 -7.85
N PRO A 592 13.55 -11.66 -7.30
CA PRO A 592 13.63 -11.42 -5.86
C PRO A 592 12.38 -10.76 -5.24
N ASP A 593 11.57 -10.05 -6.02
CA ASP A 593 10.30 -9.44 -5.60
C ASP A 593 9.06 -10.35 -5.82
N ARG A 594 9.29 -11.66 -6.08
CA ARG A 594 8.26 -12.68 -6.27
C ARG A 594 7.36 -12.50 -7.50
N PHE A 595 7.84 -11.79 -8.51
CA PHE A 595 7.20 -11.76 -9.82
C PHE A 595 7.89 -12.74 -10.78
N VAL A 596 7.10 -13.41 -11.60
CA VAL A 596 7.61 -14.35 -12.61
C VAL A 596 8.39 -13.57 -13.66
N ALA A 597 9.65 -13.90 -13.86
CA ALA A 597 10.50 -13.28 -14.86
C ALA A 597 10.39 -13.96 -16.22
N TRP A 598 10.22 -15.28 -16.24
CA TRP A 598 10.24 -16.11 -17.44
C TRP A 598 9.77 -17.53 -17.13
N ARG A 599 9.32 -18.24 -18.18
CA ARG A 599 9.00 -19.66 -18.15
C ARG A 599 9.69 -20.40 -19.29
N ALA A 600 10.02 -21.66 -19.08
CA ALA A 600 10.41 -22.60 -20.12
C ALA A 600 9.49 -23.81 -20.06
N ASP A 601 8.99 -24.21 -21.22
CA ASP A 601 8.02 -25.29 -21.32
C ASP A 601 8.57 -26.61 -20.83
N GLY A 602 9.80 -26.98 -21.25
CA GLY A 602 10.48 -28.21 -20.87
C GLY A 602 11.99 -28.15 -21.09
N VAL A 603 12.66 -29.25 -20.73
CA VAL A 603 14.09 -29.49 -20.97
C VAL A 603 14.34 -29.77 -22.45
N ARG A 604 15.35 -29.11 -23.04
CA ARG A 604 15.70 -29.21 -24.47
C ARG A 604 17.18 -29.48 -24.72
N GLY A 605 18.01 -29.51 -23.65
CA GLY A 605 19.46 -29.74 -23.70
C GLY A 605 20.31 -28.46 -23.83
N ASP A 606 19.70 -27.27 -23.85
CA ASP A 606 20.36 -25.96 -23.92
C ASP A 606 20.04 -25.03 -22.75
N GLU A 607 19.61 -25.57 -21.61
CA GLU A 607 19.10 -24.84 -20.43
C GLU A 607 20.10 -23.81 -19.90
N GLU A 608 21.40 -24.14 -19.89
CA GLU A 608 22.45 -23.22 -19.44
C GLU A 608 22.50 -21.95 -20.30
N ALA A 609 22.44 -22.13 -21.62
CA ALA A 609 22.45 -21.01 -22.55
C ALA A 609 21.17 -20.19 -22.47
N ARG A 610 20.00 -20.85 -22.36
CA ARG A 610 18.67 -20.19 -22.23
C ARG A 610 18.57 -19.37 -20.96
N LEU A 611 18.80 -20.00 -19.80
CA LEU A 611 18.73 -19.32 -18.49
C LEU A 611 19.74 -18.18 -18.41
N GLY A 612 20.96 -18.41 -18.93
CA GLY A 612 22.01 -17.38 -18.98
C GLY A 612 21.62 -16.16 -19.81
N ARG A 613 20.98 -16.33 -20.97
CA ARG A 613 20.44 -15.21 -21.79
C ARG A 613 19.32 -14.48 -21.05
N VAL A 614 18.35 -15.21 -20.50
CA VAL A 614 17.22 -14.64 -19.77
C VAL A 614 17.69 -13.80 -18.60
N LEU A 615 18.58 -14.34 -17.76
CA LEU A 615 19.09 -13.61 -16.60
C LEU A 615 19.91 -12.38 -16.98
N ARG A 616 20.74 -12.44 -18.07
CA ARG A 616 21.43 -11.23 -18.56
C ARG A 616 20.45 -10.15 -18.96
N ARG A 617 19.38 -10.51 -19.66
CA ARG A 617 18.34 -9.55 -20.06
C ARG A 617 17.61 -8.96 -18.86
N VAL A 618 17.11 -9.80 -17.95
CA VAL A 618 16.42 -9.37 -16.70
C VAL A 618 17.29 -8.44 -15.87
N LEU A 619 18.62 -8.69 -15.84
CA LEU A 619 19.60 -7.90 -15.09
C LEU A 619 20.17 -6.71 -15.88
N ALA A 620 19.69 -6.46 -17.10
CA ALA A 620 20.21 -5.43 -18.00
C ALA A 620 21.75 -5.50 -18.17
N ARG A 621 22.28 -6.71 -18.42
CA ARG A 621 23.71 -7.02 -18.62
C ARG A 621 24.00 -7.57 -20.02
N GLU A 622 23.13 -7.26 -21.00
CA GLU A 622 23.34 -7.57 -22.41
C GLU A 622 24.47 -6.72 -23.01
#